data_335a70cd5f5955fb3b12ca9b2332ce9c
#
_entry.id   335a70cd5f5955fb3b12ca9b2332ce9c
#
_cell.length_a   1.000
_cell.length_b   1.000
_cell.length_c   1.000
_cell.angle_alpha   90.00
_cell.angle_beta   90.00
_cell.angle_gamma   90.00
#
_symmetry.space_group_name_H-M   'P 1'
#
loop_
_entity.id
_entity.type
_entity.pdbx_description
1 polymer ?
#
loop_
_entity_poly.entity_id
_entity_poly.type
_entity_poly.pdbx_seq_one_letter_code
_entity_poly.pdbx_strand_id
1 'polypeptide(L)'
;MKNINLKFLISIFLMLVFSGCDKKHGGDFERTAPNKNPFPSTYQIKQHAPFLIKNAKILDGLGNKLENTDILIENGKIKDVGVSLKNNTNYTEIDASNTWITPGLIDVHSHMGVYAAPGTSNHSDGNEMTSPVTAEVWAEHSVWPGDPQFEKALAGGVTTLLILPGSGNLIGGRGVTLKNIPSITVQGMKFPGAPYSLKMACGENPKRVYGSRNMLPSTRMGNMAGYRKAWIEALEYKQEWDDYLNNSSDKPISNAPKRDLRMETLKGVLEGDIKVHNHCYRADEMVQMIDMSKEFGYRITAFHHTIEGYKVAPILAKEGICAVMWADWWGFKQEAFDMVRENIALVDYAGACAVIHSDDAIQIQRLNQEIAKAMSAGTRMGLDISPAKALRWATSNAATALGLEDKIGSIEVGKNADIVLWNGDPFSIYTKASKVWIDGSLFFDIDNPDITRTADFNLGILEPGERRP
;
A
#
# COMPACT_ATOMS: atom_id res chain seq x y z
N MET A 1 80.73 28.78 -2.54
CA MET A 1 81.42 28.64 -3.79
C MET A 1 80.66 27.69 -4.71
N LYS A 2 80.38 28.09 -5.85
CA LYS A 2 79.78 27.56 -7.09
C LYS A 2 78.35 28.04 -7.31
N ASN A 3 78.30 29.07 -8.15
CA ASN A 3 77.14 29.57 -8.88
C ASN A 3 76.52 28.46 -9.71
N ILE A 4 75.27 28.12 -9.48
CA ILE A 4 74.45 27.28 -10.33
C ILE A 4 73.57 28.24 -11.17
N ASN A 5 73.74 28.16 -12.47
CA ASN A 5 73.17 29.04 -13.49
C ASN A 5 71.63 29.02 -13.44
N LEU A 6 71.07 30.16 -13.05
CA LEU A 6 69.65 30.48 -13.06
C LEU A 6 68.96 30.53 -14.44
N LYS A 7 69.76 30.39 -15.52
CA LYS A 7 69.27 30.46 -16.91
C LYS A 7 68.73 29.13 -17.46
N PHE A 8 68.96 27.99 -16.78
CA PHE A 8 68.48 26.70 -17.26
C PHE A 8 67.10 26.25 -16.67
N LEU A 9 66.66 26.92 -15.65
CA LEU A 9 65.36 26.65 -15.03
C LEU A 9 64.17 27.42 -15.64
N ILE A 10 64.47 28.51 -16.39
CA ILE A 10 63.43 29.34 -17.06
C ILE A 10 63.05 28.77 -18.42
N SER A 11 63.87 27.98 -19.07
CA SER A 11 63.56 27.34 -20.36
C SER A 11 62.71 26.09 -20.27
N ILE A 12 62.59 25.45 -19.06
CA ILE A 12 61.75 24.29 -18.87
C ILE A 12 60.33 24.67 -18.45
N PHE A 13 60.17 25.87 -17.90
CA PHE A 13 58.85 26.37 -17.47
C PHE A 13 58.02 27.08 -18.60
N LEU A 14 58.67 27.38 -19.72
CA LEU A 14 57.99 28.02 -20.89
C LEU A 14 57.57 27.00 -21.97
N MET A 15 57.87 25.70 -21.82
CA MET A 15 57.42 24.66 -22.75
C MET A 15 56.24 23.83 -22.26
N LEU A 16 55.70 24.15 -21.09
CA LEU A 16 54.52 23.44 -20.54
C LEU A 16 53.20 24.24 -20.56
N VAL A 17 53.17 25.40 -21.26
CA VAL A 17 51.98 26.28 -21.31
C VAL A 17 51.30 26.26 -22.69
N PHE A 18 51.85 25.55 -23.68
CA PHE A 18 51.23 25.48 -25.01
C PHE A 18 51.03 24.04 -25.49
N SER A 19 50.39 23.22 -24.66
CA SER A 19 49.82 21.95 -25.12
C SER A 19 48.54 21.70 -24.34
N GLY A 20 47.39 21.94 -24.96
CA GLY A 20 46.15 21.51 -24.38
C GLY A 20 44.99 22.48 -24.52
N CYS A 21 44.81 23.08 -25.70
CA CYS A 21 43.47 23.33 -26.20
C CYS A 21 43.01 22.07 -26.96
N ASP A 22 42.99 20.95 -26.30
CA ASP A 22 42.19 19.82 -26.78
C ASP A 22 40.72 20.19 -26.59
N LYS A 23 40.02 20.16 -27.70
CA LYS A 23 38.56 20.20 -27.77
C LYS A 23 38.03 19.31 -26.67
N LYS A 24 37.39 19.91 -25.67
CA LYS A 24 36.49 19.17 -24.80
C LYS A 24 35.56 18.38 -25.73
N HIS A 25 35.78 17.11 -25.84
CA HIS A 25 34.72 16.21 -26.24
C HIS A 25 33.51 16.57 -25.36
N GLY A 26 32.46 17.02 -26.00
CA GLY A 26 31.18 17.16 -25.33
C GLY A 26 30.89 15.77 -24.77
N GLY A 27 31.12 15.57 -23.47
CA GLY A 27 30.61 14.39 -22.81
C GLY A 27 29.12 14.39 -23.12
N ASP A 28 28.62 13.26 -23.60
CA ASP A 28 27.20 13.03 -23.77
C ASP A 28 26.55 13.32 -22.41
N PHE A 29 25.93 14.50 -22.29
CA PHE A 29 25.15 14.87 -21.14
C PHE A 29 23.90 13.97 -21.20
N GLU A 30 23.93 12.86 -20.44
CA GLU A 30 22.78 11.99 -20.30
C GLU A 30 21.65 12.78 -19.63
N ARG A 31 20.57 12.98 -20.39
CA ARG A 31 19.36 13.64 -19.88
C ARG A 31 18.62 12.67 -18.97
N THR A 32 18.55 12.99 -17.70
CA THR A 32 17.95 12.13 -16.70
C THR A 32 16.68 12.74 -16.12
N ALA A 33 15.65 11.93 -16.00
CA ALA A 33 14.43 12.28 -15.27
C ALA A 33 14.67 12.30 -13.75
N PRO A 34 13.85 13.01 -12.97
CA PRO A 34 13.87 12.93 -11.52
C PRO A 34 13.73 11.50 -11.03
N ASN A 35 14.41 11.16 -9.92
CA ASN A 35 14.30 9.85 -9.30
C ASN A 35 12.86 9.60 -8.82
N LYS A 36 12.19 8.60 -9.37
CA LYS A 36 10.79 8.23 -9.05
C LYS A 36 10.64 7.64 -7.64
N ASN A 37 11.72 7.07 -7.08
CA ASN A 37 11.74 6.49 -5.72
C ASN A 37 12.99 6.95 -4.94
N PRO A 38 13.01 8.21 -4.48
CA PRO A 38 14.15 8.77 -3.74
C PRO A 38 14.31 8.18 -2.33
N PHE A 39 13.30 7.49 -1.82
CA PHE A 39 13.28 6.84 -0.50
C PHE A 39 13.01 5.34 -0.68
N PRO A 40 13.97 4.55 -1.19
CA PRO A 40 13.78 3.12 -1.43
C PRO A 40 13.55 2.37 -0.12
N SER A 41 12.89 1.21 -0.22
CA SER A 41 12.79 0.27 0.90
C SER A 41 14.18 -0.17 1.33
N THR A 42 14.41 -0.19 2.64
CA THR A 42 15.59 -0.79 3.29
C THR A 42 15.24 -2.11 3.98
N TYR A 43 14.02 -2.61 3.75
CA TYR A 43 13.58 -3.87 4.30
C TYR A 43 14.46 -5.02 3.84
N GLN A 44 14.81 -5.88 4.80
CA GLN A 44 15.51 -7.13 4.56
C GLN A 44 14.75 -8.27 5.24
N ILE A 45 14.63 -9.38 4.54
CA ILE A 45 14.01 -10.59 5.09
C ILE A 45 14.84 -11.03 6.31
N LYS A 46 14.19 -11.15 7.47
CA LYS A 46 14.83 -11.73 8.65
C LYS A 46 15.14 -13.19 8.37
N GLN A 47 16.40 -13.58 8.54
CA GLN A 47 16.84 -14.96 8.29
C GLN A 47 16.13 -15.93 9.24
N HIS A 48 15.64 -17.02 8.69
CA HIS A 48 15.02 -18.11 9.42
C HIS A 48 15.43 -19.45 8.82
N ALA A 49 15.43 -20.51 9.63
CA ALA A 49 15.58 -21.86 9.11
C ALA A 49 14.34 -22.27 8.32
N PRO A 50 14.47 -23.08 7.29
CA PRO A 50 13.31 -23.68 6.60
C PRO A 50 12.45 -24.49 7.57
N PHE A 51 11.13 -24.48 7.35
CA PHE A 51 10.18 -25.22 8.16
C PHE A 51 9.02 -25.74 7.35
N LEU A 52 8.36 -26.78 7.88
CA LEU A 52 7.25 -27.46 7.25
C LEU A 52 6.02 -27.43 8.16
N ILE A 53 4.96 -26.77 7.69
CA ILE A 53 3.66 -26.81 8.36
C ILE A 53 2.91 -28.04 7.86
N LYS A 54 2.38 -28.86 8.78
CA LYS A 54 1.77 -30.16 8.48
C LYS A 54 0.28 -30.18 8.77
N ASN A 55 -0.45 -30.91 7.94
CA ASN A 55 -1.83 -31.32 8.18
C ASN A 55 -2.85 -30.18 8.35
N ALA A 56 -2.62 -29.01 7.76
CA ALA A 56 -3.48 -27.84 7.93
C ALA A 56 -4.78 -27.93 7.13
N LYS A 57 -5.81 -27.22 7.63
CA LYS A 57 -6.94 -26.77 6.82
C LYS A 57 -6.59 -25.41 6.26
N ILE A 58 -6.59 -25.25 4.94
CA ILE A 58 -6.13 -24.03 4.28
C ILE A 58 -7.29 -23.37 3.52
N LEU A 59 -7.48 -22.06 3.73
CA LEU A 59 -8.15 -21.20 2.77
C LEU A 59 -7.07 -20.49 1.98
N ASP A 60 -6.93 -20.81 0.69
CA ASP A 60 -5.73 -20.46 -0.09
C ASP A 60 -5.68 -19.00 -0.58
N GLY A 61 -6.76 -18.23 -0.36
CA GLY A 61 -6.88 -16.87 -0.88
C GLY A 61 -7.31 -16.78 -2.36
N LEU A 62 -7.47 -17.91 -3.05
CA LEU A 62 -7.94 -17.98 -4.44
C LEU A 62 -9.39 -18.45 -4.56
N GLY A 63 -10.01 -18.82 -3.44
CA GLY A 63 -11.37 -19.31 -3.37
C GLY A 63 -11.47 -20.83 -3.14
N ASN A 64 -10.35 -21.50 -2.84
CA ASN A 64 -10.32 -22.93 -2.55
C ASN A 64 -10.11 -23.18 -1.05
N LYS A 65 -10.67 -24.30 -0.59
CA LYS A 65 -10.42 -24.90 0.71
C LYS A 65 -9.65 -26.19 0.52
N LEU A 66 -8.48 -26.32 1.14
CA LEU A 66 -7.64 -27.53 1.12
C LEU A 66 -7.66 -28.16 2.50
N GLU A 67 -7.69 -29.49 2.55
CA GLU A 67 -7.70 -30.26 3.79
C GLU A 67 -6.42 -31.08 3.90
N ASN A 68 -5.94 -31.29 5.13
CA ASN A 68 -4.75 -32.09 5.43
C ASN A 68 -3.55 -31.74 4.52
N THR A 69 -3.33 -30.47 4.31
CA THR A 69 -2.33 -29.97 3.38
C THR A 69 -1.12 -29.42 4.11
N ASP A 70 0.05 -29.73 3.60
CA ASP A 70 1.34 -29.27 4.11
C ASP A 70 1.84 -28.06 3.32
N ILE A 71 2.59 -27.17 3.98
CA ILE A 71 3.25 -26.02 3.35
C ILE A 71 4.72 -26.04 3.75
N LEU A 72 5.62 -26.08 2.76
CA LEU A 72 7.05 -25.91 2.98
C LEU A 72 7.44 -24.45 2.76
N ILE A 73 8.11 -23.87 3.74
CA ILE A 73 8.62 -22.50 3.69
C ILE A 73 10.14 -22.51 3.71
N GLU A 74 10.74 -21.82 2.74
CA GLU A 74 12.18 -21.69 2.59
C GLU A 74 12.54 -20.32 2.00
N ASN A 75 13.56 -19.66 2.56
CA ASN A 75 14.06 -18.36 2.07
C ASN A 75 12.98 -17.27 1.93
N GLY A 76 12.06 -17.21 2.88
CA GLY A 76 10.96 -16.23 2.89
C GLY A 76 9.81 -16.53 1.93
N LYS A 77 9.85 -17.68 1.24
CA LYS A 77 8.87 -18.04 0.20
C LYS A 77 8.15 -19.35 0.53
N ILE A 78 6.96 -19.46 -0.02
CA ILE A 78 6.26 -20.75 -0.12
C ILE A 78 6.98 -21.57 -1.17
N LYS A 79 7.64 -22.63 -0.74
CA LYS A 79 8.47 -23.49 -1.59
C LYS A 79 7.66 -24.62 -2.21
N ASP A 80 6.74 -25.20 -1.45
CA ASP A 80 5.87 -26.29 -1.90
C ASP A 80 4.57 -26.30 -1.11
N VAL A 81 3.48 -26.78 -1.72
CA VAL A 81 2.17 -26.96 -1.13
C VAL A 81 1.61 -28.30 -1.59
N GLY A 82 1.28 -29.20 -0.68
CA GLY A 82 0.80 -30.53 -1.07
C GLY A 82 0.43 -31.40 0.11
N VAL A 83 -0.05 -32.61 -0.17
CA VAL A 83 -0.40 -33.60 0.84
C VAL A 83 0.82 -34.49 1.13
N SER A 84 1.12 -34.70 2.40
CA SER A 84 2.20 -35.58 2.86
C SER A 84 3.59 -35.25 2.27
N LEU A 85 3.94 -33.97 2.29
CA LEU A 85 5.27 -33.53 1.88
C LEU A 85 6.35 -34.20 2.75
N LYS A 86 7.41 -34.71 2.10
CA LYS A 86 8.48 -35.40 2.80
C LYS A 86 9.45 -34.40 3.42
N ASN A 87 9.77 -34.61 4.69
CA ASN A 87 10.85 -33.88 5.37
C ASN A 87 12.19 -34.57 5.09
N ASN A 88 12.79 -34.25 3.94
CA ASN A 88 14.06 -34.88 3.50
C ASN A 88 15.32 -34.24 4.12
N THR A 89 15.19 -33.11 4.82
CA THR A 89 16.32 -32.26 5.27
C THR A 89 16.25 -31.90 6.76
N ASN A 90 15.47 -32.62 7.56
CA ASN A 90 15.25 -32.33 8.98
C ASN A 90 14.76 -30.91 9.24
N TYR A 91 13.83 -30.42 8.43
CA TYR A 91 13.15 -29.17 8.69
C TYR A 91 12.40 -29.23 10.03
N THR A 92 12.28 -28.08 10.70
CA THR A 92 11.38 -27.98 11.86
C THR A 92 9.95 -28.19 11.36
N GLU A 93 9.24 -29.15 11.96
CA GLU A 93 7.84 -29.38 11.66
C GLU A 93 6.93 -28.67 12.65
N ILE A 94 5.89 -28.03 12.12
CA ILE A 94 4.82 -27.39 12.89
C ILE A 94 3.55 -28.17 12.60
N ASP A 95 3.03 -28.87 13.60
CA ASP A 95 1.75 -29.56 13.48
C ASP A 95 0.60 -28.54 13.51
N ALA A 96 -0.11 -28.46 12.39
CA ALA A 96 -1.29 -27.62 12.20
C ALA A 96 -2.59 -28.44 12.15
N SER A 97 -2.57 -29.68 12.66
CA SER A 97 -3.76 -30.52 12.74
C SER A 97 -4.88 -29.79 13.49
N ASN A 98 -6.09 -29.83 12.94
CA ASN A 98 -7.28 -29.15 13.49
C ASN A 98 -7.21 -27.61 13.58
N THR A 99 -6.20 -27.00 12.99
CA THR A 99 -6.06 -25.56 12.86
C THR A 99 -6.31 -25.10 11.42
N TRP A 100 -6.42 -23.79 11.24
CA TRP A 100 -6.62 -23.21 9.93
C TRP A 100 -5.42 -22.34 9.53
N ILE A 101 -5.16 -22.33 8.23
CA ILE A 101 -4.17 -21.43 7.64
C ILE A 101 -4.83 -20.57 6.58
N THR A 102 -4.43 -19.30 6.57
CA THR A 102 -4.75 -18.35 5.50
C THR A 102 -3.49 -17.64 5.04
N PRO A 103 -3.48 -17.01 3.85
CA PRO A 103 -2.55 -15.93 3.59
C PRO A 103 -2.66 -14.85 4.66
N GLY A 104 -1.63 -14.07 4.85
CA GLY A 104 -1.71 -12.86 5.65
C GLY A 104 -2.80 -11.93 5.14
N LEU A 105 -3.58 -11.35 6.05
CA LEU A 105 -4.61 -10.39 5.69
C LEU A 105 -3.97 -9.07 5.24
N ILE A 106 -4.60 -8.41 4.28
CA ILE A 106 -4.14 -7.17 3.66
C ILE A 106 -5.21 -6.11 3.85
N ASP A 107 -4.85 -4.98 4.48
CA ASP A 107 -5.72 -3.82 4.56
C ASP A 107 -5.29 -2.75 3.54
N VAL A 108 -6.14 -2.48 2.56
CA VAL A 108 -5.87 -1.51 1.47
C VAL A 108 -6.25 -0.07 1.84
N HIS A 109 -6.69 0.17 3.06
CA HIS A 109 -7.02 1.50 3.54
C HIS A 109 -6.78 1.64 5.04
N SER A 110 -5.61 2.09 5.38
CA SER A 110 -5.22 2.34 6.77
C SER A 110 -4.64 3.73 6.93
N HIS A 111 -4.77 4.24 8.14
CA HIS A 111 -4.16 5.48 8.59
C HIS A 111 -3.23 5.26 9.80
N MET A 112 -2.82 4.02 10.05
CA MET A 112 -1.90 3.72 11.15
C MET A 112 -0.57 4.43 10.96
N GLY A 113 0.01 4.87 12.06
CA GLY A 113 1.24 5.65 12.07
C GLY A 113 1.08 7.11 11.66
N VAL A 114 0.06 7.49 10.85
CA VAL A 114 -0.23 8.90 10.50
C VAL A 114 -1.36 9.50 11.35
N TYR A 115 -2.17 8.65 12.00
CA TYR A 115 -3.06 8.99 13.13
C TYR A 115 -2.75 8.00 14.25
N ALA A 116 -1.57 8.14 14.82
CA ALA A 116 -1.05 7.18 15.79
C ALA A 116 -1.73 7.28 17.17
N ALA A 117 -1.67 6.19 17.94
CA ALA A 117 -2.12 6.19 19.32
C ALA A 117 -1.03 6.72 20.28
N PRO A 118 -1.42 7.48 21.34
CA PRO A 118 -2.76 7.98 21.63
C PRO A 118 -3.17 9.10 20.66
N GLY A 119 -4.48 9.19 20.36
CA GLY A 119 -5.04 10.17 19.43
C GLY A 119 -4.96 11.61 19.95
N THR A 120 -3.81 12.22 19.85
CA THR A 120 -3.53 13.61 20.23
C THR A 120 -3.26 14.46 18.99
N SER A 121 -3.27 15.79 19.15
CA SER A 121 -2.97 16.71 18.03
C SER A 121 -1.57 16.48 17.45
N ASN A 122 -0.60 16.06 18.25
CA ASN A 122 0.76 15.74 17.79
C ASN A 122 0.83 14.49 16.89
N HIS A 123 -0.18 13.64 16.94
CA HIS A 123 -0.29 12.42 16.15
C HIS A 123 -1.33 12.55 15.02
N SER A 124 -1.73 13.78 14.67
CA SER A 124 -2.73 14.04 13.65
C SER A 124 -2.08 14.51 12.35
N ASP A 125 -1.25 13.65 11.74
CA ASP A 125 -0.40 13.95 10.58
C ASP A 125 -0.92 13.33 9.27
N GLY A 126 -2.13 12.78 9.29
CA GLY A 126 -2.63 12.00 8.17
C GLY A 126 -3.24 12.84 7.04
N ASN A 127 -3.42 14.17 7.17
CA ASN A 127 -4.06 14.94 6.10
C ASN A 127 -3.57 16.39 6.04
N GLU A 128 -2.79 16.73 5.03
CA GLU A 128 -2.35 18.11 4.75
C GLU A 128 -3.47 18.91 4.05
N MET A 129 -4.32 19.56 4.82
CA MET A 129 -5.51 20.26 4.30
C MET A 129 -5.29 21.75 3.99
N THR A 130 -4.07 22.17 3.68
CA THR A 130 -3.74 23.57 3.38
C THR A 130 -4.07 23.99 1.95
N SER A 131 -4.19 23.01 1.03
CA SER A 131 -4.61 23.22 -0.35
C SER A 131 -5.49 22.06 -0.83
N PRO A 132 -6.45 22.29 -1.75
CA PRO A 132 -7.24 21.21 -2.36
C PRO A 132 -6.42 20.15 -3.11
N VAL A 133 -5.23 20.53 -3.59
CA VAL A 133 -4.30 19.64 -4.29
C VAL A 133 -2.95 19.73 -3.59
N THR A 134 -2.57 18.63 -2.93
CA THR A 134 -1.32 18.45 -2.16
C THR A 134 -0.61 17.18 -2.60
N ALA A 135 -0.52 16.94 -3.92
CA ALA A 135 0.10 15.73 -4.47
C ALA A 135 1.60 15.60 -4.13
N GLU A 136 2.25 16.68 -3.67
CA GLU A 136 3.62 16.73 -3.20
C GLU A 136 3.86 16.05 -1.85
N VAL A 137 2.82 15.87 -1.02
CA VAL A 137 2.98 15.23 0.30
C VAL A 137 2.91 13.72 0.20
N TRP A 138 3.68 13.03 1.04
CA TRP A 138 3.77 11.57 1.03
C TRP A 138 3.53 11.04 2.44
N ALA A 139 2.58 10.14 2.60
CA ALA A 139 2.23 9.56 3.90
C ALA A 139 3.44 8.89 4.58
N GLU A 140 4.39 8.32 3.81
CA GLU A 140 5.59 7.70 4.36
C GLU A 140 6.43 8.63 5.23
N HIS A 141 6.35 9.94 5.03
CA HIS A 141 7.09 10.92 5.84
C HIS A 141 6.43 11.23 7.18
N SER A 142 5.17 10.83 7.37
CA SER A 142 4.40 11.02 8.60
C SER A 142 4.17 9.73 9.38
N VAL A 143 4.47 8.57 8.81
CA VAL A 143 4.31 7.30 9.53
C VAL A 143 5.25 7.23 10.72
N TRP A 144 4.68 7.10 11.92
CA TRP A 144 5.43 6.75 13.12
C TRP A 144 5.50 5.23 13.30
N PRO A 145 6.66 4.58 13.08
CA PRO A 145 6.80 3.12 13.18
C PRO A 145 6.56 2.56 14.59
N GLY A 146 6.69 3.41 15.62
CA GLY A 146 6.43 3.07 17.02
C GLY A 146 4.95 3.00 17.42
N ASP A 147 4.01 3.32 16.52
CA ASP A 147 2.59 3.28 16.80
C ASP A 147 2.13 1.89 17.27
N PRO A 148 1.57 1.76 18.51
CA PRO A 148 1.15 0.47 19.06
C PRO A 148 0.03 -0.22 18.27
N GLN A 149 -0.65 0.51 17.40
CA GLN A 149 -1.72 -0.03 16.57
C GLN A 149 -1.20 -1.09 15.58
N PHE A 150 0.05 -0.97 15.10
CA PHE A 150 0.67 -1.97 14.21
C PHE A 150 0.74 -3.35 14.85
N GLU A 151 1.13 -3.42 16.14
CA GLU A 151 1.18 -4.67 16.90
C GLU A 151 -0.21 -5.33 17.00
N LYS A 152 -1.23 -4.52 17.29
CA LYS A 152 -2.61 -5.01 17.43
C LYS A 152 -3.17 -5.53 16.10
N ALA A 153 -2.86 -4.86 14.99
CA ALA A 153 -3.23 -5.32 13.64
C ALA A 153 -2.50 -6.62 13.27
N LEU A 154 -1.21 -6.75 13.65
CA LEU A 154 -0.44 -7.99 13.45
C LEU A 154 -1.06 -9.16 14.21
N ALA A 155 -1.44 -8.95 15.48
CA ALA A 155 -2.16 -9.95 16.28
C ALA A 155 -3.54 -10.32 15.69
N GLY A 156 -4.12 -9.47 14.84
CA GLY A 156 -5.30 -9.73 14.03
C GLY A 156 -5.02 -10.45 12.71
N GLY A 157 -3.76 -10.80 12.43
CA GLY A 157 -3.36 -11.48 11.19
C GLY A 157 -3.07 -10.57 10.01
N VAL A 158 -3.01 -9.25 10.19
CA VAL A 158 -2.73 -8.29 9.10
C VAL A 158 -1.22 -8.17 8.90
N THR A 159 -0.75 -8.63 7.74
CA THR A 159 0.68 -8.67 7.37
C THR A 159 1.12 -7.54 6.46
N THR A 160 0.19 -6.97 5.71
CA THR A 160 0.44 -5.88 4.75
C THR A 160 -0.66 -4.85 4.84
N LEU A 161 -0.30 -3.57 4.75
CA LEU A 161 -1.26 -2.48 4.79
C LEU A 161 -0.82 -1.30 3.91
N LEU A 162 -1.81 -0.64 3.30
CA LEU A 162 -1.61 0.60 2.55
C LEU A 162 -1.94 1.78 3.46
N ILE A 163 -0.92 2.56 3.79
CA ILE A 163 -1.10 3.83 4.49
C ILE A 163 -1.40 4.93 3.49
N LEU A 164 -2.58 5.51 3.61
CA LEU A 164 -3.07 6.59 2.74
C LEU A 164 -3.17 7.92 3.51
N PRO A 165 -2.98 9.06 2.83
CA PRO A 165 -3.49 10.32 3.36
C PRO A 165 -5.01 10.27 3.56
N GLY A 166 -5.53 11.11 4.45
CA GLY A 166 -6.97 11.28 4.65
C GLY A 166 -7.67 11.83 3.40
N SER A 167 -9.00 11.96 3.46
CA SER A 167 -9.84 12.34 2.32
C SER A 167 -10.35 13.78 2.35
N GLY A 168 -9.63 14.69 3.02
CA GLY A 168 -9.98 16.12 3.07
C GLY A 168 -9.74 16.88 1.79
N ASN A 169 -8.81 16.42 0.95
CA ASN A 169 -8.37 17.10 -0.28
C ASN A 169 -8.99 16.44 -1.52
N LEU A 170 -9.08 17.17 -2.63
CA LEU A 170 -9.32 16.56 -3.94
C LEU A 170 -8.21 15.55 -4.27
N ILE A 171 -6.96 15.99 -4.11
CA ILE A 171 -5.76 15.16 -4.29
C ILE A 171 -4.91 15.34 -3.05
N GLY A 172 -4.80 14.29 -2.23
CA GLY A 172 -4.26 14.34 -0.87
C GLY A 172 -2.80 13.93 -0.74
N GLY A 173 -2.18 13.41 -1.82
CA GLY A 173 -0.78 12.98 -1.80
C GLY A 173 -0.56 11.48 -1.94
N ARG A 174 0.71 11.06 -1.79
CA ARG A 174 1.10 9.65 -2.00
C ARG A 174 0.83 8.81 -0.76
N GLY A 175 0.28 7.61 -0.99
CA GLY A 175 0.25 6.52 -0.02
C GLY A 175 1.44 5.59 -0.17
N VAL A 176 1.72 4.79 0.86
CA VAL A 176 2.81 3.82 0.91
C VAL A 176 2.32 2.47 1.41
N THR A 177 2.74 1.39 0.75
CA THR A 177 2.46 0.02 1.20
C THR A 177 3.56 -0.45 2.15
N LEU A 178 3.17 -0.94 3.32
CA LEU A 178 4.05 -1.40 4.37
C LEU A 178 3.85 -2.89 4.66
N LYS A 179 4.93 -3.59 4.99
CA LYS A 179 4.87 -4.85 5.73
C LYS A 179 4.68 -4.53 7.21
N ASN A 180 3.79 -5.24 7.87
CA ASN A 180 3.49 -5.01 9.28
C ASN A 180 4.54 -5.66 10.20
N ILE A 181 5.73 -5.12 10.18
CA ILE A 181 6.88 -5.60 10.94
C ILE A 181 7.44 -4.51 11.87
N PRO A 182 8.10 -4.87 12.97
CA PRO A 182 8.82 -3.90 13.80
C PRO A 182 9.95 -3.25 13.00
N SER A 183 10.06 -1.93 13.10
CA SER A 183 11.17 -1.17 12.50
C SER A 183 11.33 0.17 13.21
N ILE A 184 12.54 0.74 13.17
CA ILE A 184 12.84 2.10 13.65
C ILE A 184 12.46 3.13 12.58
N THR A 185 12.46 2.73 11.31
CA THR A 185 12.19 3.63 10.17
C THR A 185 11.07 3.10 9.29
N VAL A 186 10.32 3.98 8.66
CA VAL A 186 9.29 3.60 7.70
C VAL A 186 9.88 2.84 6.50
N GLN A 187 11.10 3.19 6.05
CA GLN A 187 11.77 2.49 4.95
C GLN A 187 12.06 1.03 5.28
N GLY A 188 12.29 0.72 6.57
CA GLY A 188 12.43 -0.67 7.05
C GLY A 188 11.12 -1.46 7.01
N MET A 189 9.96 -0.79 7.06
CA MET A 189 8.63 -1.40 6.90
C MET A 189 8.15 -1.41 5.45
N LYS A 190 8.69 -0.51 4.61
CA LYS A 190 8.21 -0.29 3.24
C LYS A 190 8.32 -1.57 2.40
N PHE A 191 7.21 -1.97 1.78
CA PHE A 191 7.16 -3.19 0.98
C PHE A 191 8.07 -3.07 -0.26
N PRO A 192 9.07 -3.97 -0.46
CA PRO A 192 10.03 -3.86 -1.56
C PRO A 192 9.38 -3.92 -2.94
N GLY A 193 9.57 -2.85 -3.72
CA GLY A 193 9.05 -2.76 -5.08
C GLY A 193 7.53 -2.63 -5.17
N ALA A 194 6.84 -2.28 -4.08
CA ALA A 194 5.45 -1.87 -4.15
C ALA A 194 5.32 -0.51 -4.85
N PRO A 195 4.35 -0.34 -5.77
CA PRO A 195 4.08 0.97 -6.34
C PRO A 195 3.55 1.92 -5.26
N TYR A 196 3.81 3.22 -5.42
CA TYR A 196 3.11 4.23 -4.65
C TYR A 196 1.64 4.31 -5.06
N SER A 197 0.83 4.85 -4.18
CA SER A 197 -0.56 5.19 -4.46
C SER A 197 -0.77 6.69 -4.43
N LEU A 198 -1.73 7.21 -5.19
CA LEU A 198 -2.23 8.57 -5.06
C LEU A 198 -3.59 8.54 -4.37
N LYS A 199 -3.72 9.19 -3.22
CA LYS A 199 -5.02 9.41 -2.58
C LYS A 199 -5.75 10.56 -3.24
N MET A 200 -6.97 10.28 -3.70
CA MET A 200 -7.93 11.28 -4.17
C MET A 200 -9.22 11.18 -3.34
N ALA A 201 -10.06 12.19 -3.36
CA ALA A 201 -11.37 12.14 -2.72
C ALA A 201 -12.41 12.95 -3.48
N CYS A 202 -13.53 12.33 -3.84
CA CYS A 202 -14.74 12.98 -4.35
C CYS A 202 -15.73 13.31 -3.20
N GLY A 203 -16.86 13.90 -3.55
CA GLY A 203 -17.99 14.03 -2.66
C GLY A 203 -17.93 15.15 -1.63
N GLU A 204 -18.55 14.86 -0.49
CA GLU A 204 -18.77 15.87 0.54
C GLU A 204 -17.52 16.28 1.31
N ASN A 205 -16.51 15.42 1.40
CA ASN A 205 -15.35 15.71 2.23
C ASN A 205 -14.55 16.92 1.73
N PRO A 206 -14.03 16.97 0.47
CA PRO A 206 -13.32 18.15 -0.02
C PRO A 206 -14.18 19.40 -0.02
N LYS A 207 -15.44 19.30 -0.50
CA LYS A 207 -16.32 20.47 -0.54
C LYS A 207 -16.62 21.02 0.86
N ARG A 208 -16.72 20.19 1.90
CA ARG A 208 -16.90 20.63 3.28
C ARG A 208 -15.64 21.31 3.82
N VAL A 209 -14.47 20.70 3.62
CA VAL A 209 -13.20 21.22 4.13
C VAL A 209 -12.89 22.60 3.55
N TYR A 210 -12.98 22.76 2.24
CA TYR A 210 -12.62 24.02 1.58
C TYR A 210 -13.79 25.00 1.51
N GLY A 211 -15.01 24.53 1.37
CA GLY A 211 -16.21 25.38 1.41
C GLY A 211 -16.38 26.12 2.73
N SER A 212 -16.05 25.49 3.87
CA SER A 212 -16.05 26.14 5.18
C SER A 212 -15.00 27.26 5.31
N ARG A 213 -14.02 27.30 4.42
CA ARG A 213 -12.95 28.31 4.34
C ARG A 213 -13.21 29.34 3.22
N ASN A 214 -14.39 29.32 2.60
CA ASN A 214 -14.72 30.13 1.41
C ASN A 214 -13.75 29.91 0.23
N MET A 215 -13.29 28.68 0.04
CA MET A 215 -12.37 28.27 -1.02
C MET A 215 -13.03 27.26 -1.96
N LEU A 216 -12.51 27.14 -3.18
CA LEU A 216 -12.84 26.02 -4.09
C LEU A 216 -12.13 24.74 -3.61
N PRO A 217 -12.82 23.59 -3.57
CA PRO A 217 -14.21 23.34 -3.93
C PRO A 217 -15.17 23.61 -2.77
N SER A 218 -16.31 24.24 -3.07
CA SER A 218 -17.45 24.33 -2.16
C SER A 218 -18.68 23.55 -2.65
N THR A 219 -18.59 23.02 -3.86
CA THR A 219 -19.64 22.24 -4.54
C THR A 219 -19.00 21.05 -5.28
N ARG A 220 -19.83 20.07 -5.71
CA ARG A 220 -19.35 18.99 -6.60
C ARG A 220 -18.90 19.50 -7.96
N MET A 221 -19.52 20.57 -8.48
CA MET A 221 -18.99 21.26 -9.67
C MET A 221 -17.57 21.77 -9.45
N GLY A 222 -17.32 22.33 -8.25
CA GLY A 222 -15.99 22.77 -7.84
C GLY A 222 -14.99 21.62 -7.69
N ASN A 223 -15.45 20.44 -7.20
CA ASN A 223 -14.61 19.23 -7.17
C ASN A 223 -14.11 18.90 -8.59
N MET A 224 -15.03 18.78 -9.56
CA MET A 224 -14.68 18.45 -10.94
C MET A 224 -13.75 19.49 -11.60
N ALA A 225 -14.03 20.78 -11.37
CA ALA A 225 -13.18 21.86 -11.90
C ALA A 225 -11.76 21.81 -11.31
N GLY A 226 -11.64 21.53 -10.01
CA GLY A 226 -10.35 21.42 -9.32
C GLY A 226 -9.50 20.25 -9.83
N TYR A 227 -10.10 19.07 -10.03
CA TYR A 227 -9.40 17.93 -10.62
C TYR A 227 -8.93 18.22 -12.04
N ARG A 228 -9.84 18.71 -12.90
CA ARG A 228 -9.52 18.98 -14.30
C ARG A 228 -8.36 20.00 -14.43
N LYS A 229 -8.36 21.03 -13.58
CA LYS A 229 -7.25 21.98 -13.52
C LYS A 229 -5.92 21.27 -13.20
N ALA A 230 -5.90 20.42 -12.17
CA ALA A 230 -4.68 19.72 -11.77
C ALA A 230 -4.18 18.76 -12.87
N TRP A 231 -5.08 18.07 -13.56
CA TRP A 231 -4.70 17.14 -14.64
C TRP A 231 -4.21 17.88 -15.90
N ILE A 232 -4.77 19.05 -16.22
CA ILE A 232 -4.26 19.90 -17.32
C ILE A 232 -2.81 20.30 -17.04
N GLU A 233 -2.53 20.84 -15.83
CA GLU A 233 -1.19 21.21 -15.40
C GLU A 233 -0.21 20.01 -15.41
N ALA A 234 -0.69 18.82 -15.02
CA ALA A 234 0.11 17.61 -15.04
C ALA A 234 0.46 17.12 -16.46
N LEU A 235 -0.48 17.24 -17.41
CA LEU A 235 -0.21 16.91 -18.82
C LEU A 235 0.79 17.86 -19.45
N GLU A 236 0.70 19.17 -19.17
CA GLU A 236 1.68 20.17 -19.63
C GLU A 236 3.08 19.84 -19.07
N TYR A 237 3.18 19.61 -17.77
CA TYR A 237 4.44 19.21 -17.12
C TYR A 237 5.02 17.91 -17.69
N LYS A 238 4.15 16.91 -17.93
CA LYS A 238 4.59 15.65 -18.55
C LYS A 238 5.16 15.90 -19.95
N GLN A 239 4.48 16.71 -20.77
CA GLN A 239 4.93 17.03 -22.13
C GLN A 239 6.29 17.74 -22.13
N GLU A 240 6.50 18.71 -21.24
CA GLU A 240 7.80 19.40 -21.11
C GLU A 240 8.96 18.43 -20.80
N TRP A 241 8.73 17.48 -19.87
CA TRP A 241 9.72 16.44 -19.54
C TRP A 241 9.93 15.45 -20.67
N ASP A 242 8.88 15.02 -21.35
CA ASP A 242 8.99 14.12 -22.50
C ASP A 242 9.78 14.79 -23.66
N ASP A 243 9.49 16.05 -23.93
CA ASP A 243 10.22 16.83 -24.94
C ASP A 243 11.71 16.98 -24.56
N TYR A 244 12.01 17.27 -23.30
CA TYR A 244 13.37 17.35 -22.81
C TYR A 244 14.14 16.03 -22.94
N LEU A 245 13.53 14.92 -22.56
CA LEU A 245 14.16 13.61 -22.56
C LEU A 245 14.32 13.04 -23.99
N ASN A 246 13.36 13.29 -24.88
CA ASN A 246 13.33 12.73 -26.23
C ASN A 246 14.02 13.59 -27.30
N ASN A 247 14.44 14.82 -26.97
CA ASN A 247 15.15 15.68 -27.92
C ASN A 247 16.47 15.02 -28.35
N SER A 248 16.69 14.90 -29.68
CA SER A 248 17.93 14.37 -30.23
C SER A 248 19.13 15.25 -29.90
N SER A 249 20.33 14.66 -29.87
CA SER A 249 21.62 15.30 -29.58
C SER A 249 21.97 16.49 -30.51
N ASP A 250 21.26 16.67 -31.64
CA ASP A 250 21.55 17.69 -32.65
C ASP A 250 20.90 19.05 -32.36
N LYS A 251 20.04 19.16 -31.33
CA LYS A 251 19.46 20.44 -30.89
C LYS A 251 20.20 20.98 -29.67
N PRO A 252 20.34 22.31 -29.54
CA PRO A 252 20.91 22.91 -28.35
C PRO A 252 20.24 22.33 -27.10
N ILE A 253 21.03 21.95 -26.09
CA ILE A 253 20.53 21.45 -24.82
C ILE A 253 19.67 22.55 -24.19
N SER A 254 18.35 22.40 -24.23
CA SER A 254 17.47 23.23 -23.42
C SER A 254 17.72 22.87 -21.96
N ASN A 255 17.60 23.83 -21.06
CA ASN A 255 17.63 23.54 -19.62
C ASN A 255 16.54 22.53 -19.28
N ALA A 256 16.83 21.62 -18.34
CA ALA A 256 15.81 20.70 -17.81
C ALA A 256 14.59 21.49 -17.30
N PRO A 257 13.37 20.99 -17.49
CA PRO A 257 12.19 21.62 -16.90
C PRO A 257 12.36 21.80 -15.40
N LYS A 258 11.79 22.86 -14.85
CA LYS A 258 11.84 23.11 -13.41
C LYS A 258 11.09 21.99 -12.69
N ARG A 259 11.73 21.39 -11.68
CA ARG A 259 11.08 20.37 -10.86
C ARG A 259 9.91 20.96 -10.05
N ASP A 260 8.80 20.21 -10.04
CA ASP A 260 7.62 20.46 -9.22
C ASP A 260 7.16 19.14 -8.64
N LEU A 261 7.29 18.96 -7.30
CA LEU A 261 7.00 17.70 -6.61
C LEU A 261 5.53 17.29 -6.72
N ARG A 262 4.61 18.26 -6.84
CA ARG A 262 3.19 18.02 -7.09
C ARG A 262 2.99 17.41 -8.47
N MET A 263 3.57 18.03 -9.47
CA MET A 263 3.46 17.60 -10.86
C MET A 263 4.23 16.29 -11.09
N GLU A 264 5.36 16.06 -10.41
CA GLU A 264 6.07 14.76 -10.45
C GLU A 264 5.18 13.60 -9.98
N THR A 265 4.37 13.81 -8.96
CA THR A 265 3.40 12.80 -8.49
C THR A 265 2.31 12.55 -9.53
N LEU A 266 1.69 13.60 -10.06
CA LEU A 266 0.62 13.49 -11.06
C LEU A 266 1.14 12.92 -12.38
N LYS A 267 2.35 13.29 -12.82
CA LYS A 267 3.03 12.67 -13.96
C LYS A 267 3.22 11.17 -13.74
N GLY A 268 3.65 10.74 -12.56
CA GLY A 268 3.79 9.32 -12.23
C GLY A 268 2.47 8.54 -12.32
N VAL A 269 1.32 9.17 -12.06
CA VAL A 269 0.00 8.59 -12.29
C VAL A 269 -0.30 8.46 -13.79
N LEU A 270 -0.04 9.51 -14.58
CA LEU A 270 -0.22 9.50 -16.04
C LEU A 270 0.68 8.47 -16.74
N GLU A 271 1.81 8.13 -16.14
CA GLU A 271 2.73 7.09 -16.63
C GLU A 271 2.36 5.68 -16.13
N GLY A 272 1.43 5.56 -15.20
CA GLY A 272 1.00 4.29 -14.60
C GLY A 272 1.90 3.77 -13.47
N ASP A 273 2.91 4.52 -13.06
CA ASP A 273 3.83 4.16 -11.97
C ASP A 273 3.17 4.29 -10.58
N ILE A 274 2.21 5.20 -10.46
CA ILE A 274 1.48 5.49 -9.22
C ILE A 274 0.02 5.09 -9.40
N LYS A 275 -0.49 4.28 -8.49
CA LYS A 275 -1.86 3.76 -8.54
C LYS A 275 -2.85 4.72 -7.89
N VAL A 276 -4.01 4.96 -8.54
CA VAL A 276 -5.02 5.87 -8.01
C VAL A 276 -5.98 5.14 -7.08
N HIS A 277 -6.04 5.61 -5.83
CA HIS A 277 -6.96 5.19 -4.77
C HIS A 277 -7.89 6.35 -4.42
N ASN A 278 -9.12 6.29 -4.90
CA ASN A 278 -10.07 7.40 -4.84
C ASN A 278 -11.19 7.13 -3.83
N HIS A 279 -11.23 7.88 -2.74
CA HIS A 279 -12.38 7.91 -1.83
C HIS A 279 -13.61 8.43 -2.58
N CYS A 280 -14.67 7.63 -2.68
CA CYS A 280 -15.91 8.02 -3.32
C CYS A 280 -17.08 7.16 -2.83
N TYR A 281 -18.17 7.78 -2.42
CA TYR A 281 -19.33 7.07 -1.88
C TYR A 281 -20.43 6.82 -2.91
N ARG A 282 -20.77 7.87 -3.69
CA ARG A 282 -21.95 7.90 -4.56
C ARG A 282 -21.64 7.27 -5.92
N ALA A 283 -22.61 6.54 -6.45
CA ALA A 283 -22.53 5.88 -7.74
C ALA A 283 -22.32 6.86 -8.92
N ASP A 284 -23.04 7.98 -8.93
CA ASP A 284 -22.93 9.01 -9.97
C ASP A 284 -21.54 9.67 -9.98
N GLU A 285 -20.96 9.94 -8.80
CA GLU A 285 -19.63 10.54 -8.70
C GLU A 285 -18.54 9.55 -9.11
N MET A 286 -18.67 8.25 -8.78
CA MET A 286 -17.73 7.23 -9.24
C MET A 286 -17.69 7.16 -10.78
N VAL A 287 -18.85 7.20 -11.44
CA VAL A 287 -18.91 7.19 -12.91
C VAL A 287 -18.28 8.46 -13.50
N GLN A 288 -18.54 9.64 -12.91
CA GLN A 288 -17.91 10.87 -13.35
C GLN A 288 -16.38 10.83 -13.19
N MET A 289 -15.86 10.22 -12.11
CA MET A 289 -14.43 10.05 -11.96
C MET A 289 -13.82 9.08 -12.96
N ILE A 290 -14.55 8.03 -13.35
CA ILE A 290 -14.16 7.12 -14.45
C ILE A 290 -14.08 7.88 -15.77
N ASP A 291 -15.09 8.71 -16.08
CA ASP A 291 -15.10 9.52 -17.31
C ASP A 291 -13.94 10.52 -17.33
N MET A 292 -13.67 11.17 -16.19
CA MET A 292 -12.51 12.05 -16.05
C MET A 292 -11.19 11.28 -16.26
N SER A 293 -11.06 10.08 -15.72
CA SER A 293 -9.85 9.28 -15.92
C SER A 293 -9.58 8.97 -17.38
N LYS A 294 -10.64 8.77 -18.16
CA LYS A 294 -10.56 8.59 -19.62
C LYS A 294 -10.22 9.90 -20.35
N GLU A 295 -10.78 11.04 -19.91
CA GLU A 295 -10.45 12.36 -20.48
C GLU A 295 -8.96 12.65 -20.38
N PHE A 296 -8.33 12.34 -19.26
CA PHE A 296 -6.93 12.68 -18.98
C PHE A 296 -5.94 11.50 -19.15
N GLY A 297 -6.42 10.31 -19.51
CA GLY A 297 -5.58 9.17 -19.85
C GLY A 297 -4.91 8.50 -18.64
N TYR A 298 -5.48 8.58 -17.44
CA TYR A 298 -5.03 7.80 -16.28
C TYR A 298 -6.01 6.68 -15.91
N ARG A 299 -5.59 5.78 -15.03
CA ARG A 299 -6.42 4.66 -14.57
C ARG A 299 -6.73 4.80 -13.08
N ILE A 300 -8.00 4.66 -12.71
CA ILE A 300 -8.40 4.45 -11.31
C ILE A 300 -8.16 2.98 -10.96
N THR A 301 -7.37 2.72 -9.92
CA THR A 301 -7.10 1.36 -9.45
C THR A 301 -8.21 0.89 -8.52
N ALA A 302 -8.63 1.75 -7.59
CA ALA A 302 -9.66 1.41 -6.62
C ALA A 302 -10.47 2.62 -6.18
N PHE A 303 -11.78 2.43 -6.02
CA PHE A 303 -12.61 3.32 -5.22
C PHE A 303 -12.67 2.82 -3.78
N HIS A 304 -12.61 3.76 -2.84
CA HIS A 304 -12.66 3.46 -1.40
C HIS A 304 -13.98 3.88 -0.80
N HIS A 305 -14.42 3.09 0.18
CA HIS A 305 -15.72 3.14 0.84
C HIS A 305 -16.86 2.70 -0.09
N THR A 306 -16.92 3.19 -1.29
CA THR A 306 -17.78 2.71 -2.39
C THR A 306 -19.18 2.32 -1.88
N ILE A 307 -19.81 3.22 -1.09
CA ILE A 307 -21.07 2.95 -0.37
C ILE A 307 -22.18 2.47 -1.32
N GLU A 308 -22.25 3.07 -2.49
CA GLU A 308 -23.20 2.71 -3.54
C GLU A 308 -22.58 1.83 -4.63
N GLY A 309 -21.53 1.07 -4.29
CA GLY A 309 -20.81 0.20 -5.24
C GLY A 309 -21.70 -0.81 -5.94
N TYR A 310 -22.68 -1.36 -5.23
CA TYR A 310 -23.66 -2.31 -5.79
C TYR A 310 -24.45 -1.72 -6.96
N LYS A 311 -24.68 -0.39 -7.01
CA LYS A 311 -25.40 0.27 -8.12
C LYS A 311 -24.58 0.33 -9.41
N VAL A 312 -23.25 0.34 -9.30
CA VAL A 312 -22.32 0.48 -10.44
C VAL A 312 -21.38 -0.72 -10.60
N ALA A 313 -21.62 -1.81 -9.88
CA ALA A 313 -20.78 -2.99 -9.88
C ALA A 313 -20.45 -3.54 -11.28
N PRO A 314 -21.40 -3.62 -12.26
CA PRO A 314 -21.07 -4.03 -13.62
C PRO A 314 -20.13 -3.07 -14.35
N ILE A 315 -20.18 -1.77 -14.03
CA ILE A 315 -19.25 -0.77 -14.59
C ILE A 315 -17.87 -0.99 -14.01
N LEU A 316 -17.76 -1.16 -12.67
CA LEU A 316 -16.48 -1.43 -12.00
C LEU A 316 -15.83 -2.71 -12.52
N ALA A 317 -16.62 -3.77 -12.73
CA ALA A 317 -16.14 -5.02 -13.33
C ALA A 317 -15.59 -4.80 -14.75
N LYS A 318 -16.32 -4.08 -15.60
CA LYS A 318 -15.91 -3.77 -16.98
C LYS A 318 -14.62 -2.96 -17.03
N GLU A 319 -14.47 -1.97 -16.16
CA GLU A 319 -13.30 -1.08 -16.12
C GLU A 319 -12.12 -1.71 -15.35
N GLY A 320 -12.32 -2.87 -14.71
CA GLY A 320 -11.30 -3.55 -13.91
C GLY A 320 -10.88 -2.74 -12.68
N ILE A 321 -11.82 -2.05 -12.05
CA ILE A 321 -11.60 -1.20 -10.87
C ILE A 321 -11.99 -1.98 -9.62
N CYS A 322 -11.13 -1.99 -8.60
CA CYS A 322 -11.47 -2.57 -7.31
C CYS A 322 -12.41 -1.65 -6.52
N ALA A 323 -13.38 -2.24 -5.84
CA ALA A 323 -14.23 -1.57 -4.87
C ALA A 323 -13.80 -1.98 -3.45
N VAL A 324 -13.31 -1.02 -2.67
CA VAL A 324 -12.76 -1.21 -1.33
C VAL A 324 -13.78 -0.69 -0.33
N MET A 325 -14.42 -1.59 0.45
CA MET A 325 -15.67 -1.33 1.15
C MET A 325 -15.61 -1.72 2.63
N TRP A 326 -16.41 -1.06 3.47
CA TRP A 326 -16.73 -1.54 4.80
C TRP A 326 -17.79 -2.65 4.77
N ALA A 327 -17.77 -3.51 5.77
CA ALA A 327 -18.81 -4.52 5.93
C ALA A 327 -20.17 -3.92 6.33
N ASP A 328 -20.18 -2.92 7.22
CA ASP A 328 -21.42 -2.41 7.82
C ASP A 328 -21.34 -0.98 8.40
N TRP A 329 -20.42 -0.14 7.94
CA TRP A 329 -20.37 1.25 8.35
C TRP A 329 -21.34 2.10 7.52
N TRP A 330 -22.37 2.62 8.16
CA TRP A 330 -23.43 3.40 7.53
C TRP A 330 -23.98 4.47 8.47
N GLY A 331 -24.69 5.45 7.93
CA GLY A 331 -25.47 6.43 8.68
C GLY A 331 -24.69 7.52 9.42
N PHE A 332 -23.34 7.47 9.44
CA PHE A 332 -22.51 8.43 10.16
C PHE A 332 -22.35 9.78 9.44
N LYS A 333 -22.73 9.84 8.16
CA LYS A 333 -22.85 11.06 7.35
C LYS A 333 -23.78 10.84 6.17
N GLN A 334 -24.17 11.94 5.49
CA GLN A 334 -25.22 11.91 4.47
C GLN A 334 -24.86 10.99 3.27
N GLU A 335 -23.63 11.01 2.81
CA GLU A 335 -23.21 10.15 1.68
C GLU A 335 -23.04 8.67 2.06
N ALA A 336 -23.07 8.33 3.34
CA ALA A 336 -23.03 6.94 3.82
C ALA A 336 -24.36 6.50 4.45
N PHE A 337 -25.46 7.25 4.20
CA PHE A 337 -26.74 7.02 4.86
C PHE A 337 -27.42 5.72 4.40
N ASP A 338 -27.39 5.43 3.11
CA ASP A 338 -28.12 4.33 2.47
C ASP A 338 -27.23 3.12 2.10
N MET A 339 -26.11 2.93 2.80
CA MET A 339 -25.27 1.74 2.63
C MET A 339 -26.07 0.47 2.91
N VAL A 340 -25.90 -0.54 2.06
CA VAL A 340 -26.45 -1.88 2.26
C VAL A 340 -25.36 -2.87 2.65
N ARG A 341 -25.65 -3.76 3.61
CA ARG A 341 -24.67 -4.73 4.14
C ARG A 341 -24.22 -5.76 3.11
N GLU A 342 -25.03 -5.98 2.09
CA GLU A 342 -24.79 -6.88 0.98
C GLU A 342 -23.86 -6.30 -0.08
N ASN A 343 -23.43 -5.04 0.06
CA ASN A 343 -22.68 -4.28 -0.96
C ASN A 343 -21.45 -5.07 -1.47
N ILE A 344 -20.60 -5.57 -0.55
CA ILE A 344 -19.39 -6.34 -0.92
C ILE A 344 -19.76 -7.59 -1.71
N ALA A 345 -20.76 -8.32 -1.24
CA ALA A 345 -21.24 -9.54 -1.86
C ALA A 345 -21.83 -9.30 -3.27
N LEU A 346 -22.58 -8.22 -3.45
CA LEU A 346 -23.16 -7.83 -4.74
C LEU A 346 -22.09 -7.39 -5.74
N VAL A 347 -21.08 -6.67 -5.28
CA VAL A 347 -19.94 -6.26 -6.11
C VAL A 347 -19.12 -7.48 -6.56
N ASP A 348 -18.84 -8.43 -5.66
CA ASP A 348 -18.16 -9.69 -5.99
C ASP A 348 -19.00 -10.55 -6.96
N TYR A 349 -20.31 -10.64 -6.72
CA TYR A 349 -21.23 -11.38 -7.58
C TYR A 349 -21.30 -10.81 -9.01
N ALA A 350 -21.18 -9.50 -9.15
CA ALA A 350 -21.10 -8.85 -10.46
C ALA A 350 -19.76 -9.06 -11.17
N GLY A 351 -18.80 -9.76 -10.55
CA GLY A 351 -17.47 -10.04 -11.12
C GLY A 351 -16.48 -8.88 -10.97
N ALA A 352 -16.79 -7.87 -10.18
CA ALA A 352 -15.85 -6.80 -9.87
C ALA A 352 -14.88 -7.24 -8.74
N CYS A 353 -13.72 -6.59 -8.67
CA CYS A 353 -12.73 -6.78 -7.63
C CYS A 353 -13.25 -6.19 -6.30
N ALA A 354 -13.98 -7.00 -5.52
CA ALA A 354 -14.47 -6.61 -4.19
C ALA A 354 -13.36 -6.77 -3.14
N VAL A 355 -13.14 -5.73 -2.34
CA VAL A 355 -12.13 -5.70 -1.29
C VAL A 355 -12.77 -5.17 -0.01
N ILE A 356 -12.40 -5.76 1.13
CA ILE A 356 -12.78 -5.26 2.44
C ILE A 356 -11.64 -4.45 3.05
N HIS A 357 -11.97 -3.38 3.78
CA HIS A 357 -10.98 -2.56 4.48
C HIS A 357 -11.48 -2.13 5.86
N SER A 358 -10.55 -1.62 6.67
CA SER A 358 -10.88 -1.13 8.00
C SER A 358 -11.14 0.39 8.04
N ASP A 359 -10.22 1.21 7.55
CA ASP A 359 -10.19 2.68 7.76
C ASP A 359 -10.21 3.08 9.25
N ASP A 360 -9.93 2.12 10.13
CA ASP A 360 -10.04 2.27 11.58
C ASP A 360 -9.06 1.37 12.31
N ALA A 361 -8.39 1.91 13.32
CA ALA A 361 -7.37 1.22 14.09
C ALA A 361 -7.87 0.07 14.98
N ILE A 362 -9.18 0.02 15.26
CA ILE A 362 -9.81 -1.03 16.05
C ILE A 362 -10.35 -2.12 15.11
N GLN A 363 -10.99 -1.74 14.02
CA GLN A 363 -11.53 -2.70 13.06
C GLN A 363 -10.45 -3.50 12.34
N ILE A 364 -9.31 -2.89 12.01
CA ILE A 364 -8.19 -3.60 11.39
C ILE A 364 -7.74 -4.82 12.20
N GLN A 365 -7.87 -4.78 13.53
CA GLN A 365 -7.54 -5.89 14.42
C GLN A 365 -8.48 -7.10 14.26
N ARG A 366 -9.60 -6.95 13.53
CA ARG A 366 -10.66 -7.95 13.35
C ARG A 366 -11.12 -8.04 11.90
N LEU A 367 -10.21 -7.80 10.96
CA LEU A 367 -10.54 -7.80 9.53
C LEU A 367 -11.16 -9.12 9.07
N ASN A 368 -10.77 -10.25 9.68
CA ASN A 368 -11.40 -11.56 9.50
C ASN A 368 -12.88 -11.58 9.87
N GLN A 369 -13.27 -10.87 10.94
CA GLN A 369 -14.67 -10.76 11.35
C GLN A 369 -15.48 -9.82 10.45
N GLU A 370 -14.83 -8.79 9.88
CA GLU A 370 -15.46 -7.93 8.87
C GLU A 370 -15.83 -8.76 7.62
N ILE A 371 -14.92 -9.64 7.17
CA ILE A 371 -15.21 -10.60 6.09
C ILE A 371 -16.43 -11.47 6.44
N ALA A 372 -16.47 -12.02 7.65
CA ALA A 372 -17.57 -12.88 8.11
C ALA A 372 -18.93 -12.16 8.11
N LYS A 373 -18.96 -10.87 8.51
CA LYS A 373 -20.17 -10.04 8.47
C LYS A 373 -20.69 -9.86 7.04
N ALA A 374 -19.81 -9.47 6.11
CA ALA A 374 -20.16 -9.25 4.71
C ALA A 374 -20.58 -10.56 4.02
N MET A 375 -19.86 -11.66 4.26
CA MET A 375 -20.22 -13.01 3.78
C MET A 375 -21.61 -13.40 4.26
N SER A 376 -21.89 -13.25 5.56
CA SER A 376 -23.18 -13.58 6.15
C SER A 376 -24.32 -12.73 5.57
N ALA A 377 -24.09 -11.45 5.27
CA ALA A 377 -25.08 -10.60 4.63
C ALA A 377 -25.44 -11.12 3.22
N GLY A 378 -24.44 -11.40 2.39
CA GLY A 378 -24.65 -11.95 1.05
C GLY A 378 -25.34 -13.33 1.06
N THR A 379 -24.94 -14.22 1.99
CA THR A 379 -25.58 -15.54 2.14
C THR A 379 -27.05 -15.42 2.52
N ARG A 380 -27.42 -14.51 3.44
CA ARG A 380 -28.82 -14.24 3.80
C ARG A 380 -29.64 -13.72 2.61
N MET A 381 -29.01 -13.02 1.68
CA MET A 381 -29.65 -12.59 0.43
C MET A 381 -29.84 -13.72 -0.58
N GLY A 382 -29.24 -14.88 -0.34
CA GLY A 382 -29.31 -16.05 -1.24
C GLY A 382 -28.13 -16.20 -2.20
N LEU A 383 -27.04 -15.42 -2.02
CA LEU A 383 -25.83 -15.58 -2.83
C LEU A 383 -24.99 -16.76 -2.32
N ASP A 384 -24.43 -17.55 -3.25
CA ASP A 384 -23.52 -18.65 -2.95
C ASP A 384 -22.10 -18.13 -2.66
N ILE A 385 -21.83 -17.79 -1.42
CA ILE A 385 -20.53 -17.29 -0.97
C ILE A 385 -19.93 -18.25 0.05
N SER A 386 -18.96 -19.04 -0.39
CA SER A 386 -18.19 -19.87 0.52
C SER A 386 -17.17 -19.05 1.32
N PRO A 387 -16.75 -19.53 2.52
CA PRO A 387 -15.66 -18.93 3.28
C PRO A 387 -14.39 -18.70 2.47
N ALA A 388 -14.04 -19.64 1.60
CA ALA A 388 -12.87 -19.54 0.72
C ALA A 388 -13.01 -18.40 -0.32
N LYS A 389 -14.19 -18.22 -0.90
CA LYS A 389 -14.47 -17.09 -1.80
C LYS A 389 -14.40 -15.76 -1.07
N ALA A 390 -15.00 -15.67 0.14
CA ALA A 390 -15.02 -14.43 0.93
C ALA A 390 -13.63 -13.99 1.38
N LEU A 391 -12.72 -14.94 1.68
CA LEU A 391 -11.36 -14.62 2.09
C LEU A 391 -10.60 -13.79 1.04
N ARG A 392 -10.89 -13.94 -0.25
CA ARG A 392 -10.28 -13.16 -1.32
C ARG A 392 -10.39 -11.65 -1.09
N TRP A 393 -11.46 -11.20 -0.44
CA TRP A 393 -11.73 -9.77 -0.21
C TRP A 393 -10.67 -9.06 0.64
N ALA A 394 -9.95 -9.80 1.49
CA ALA A 394 -8.83 -9.24 2.28
C ALA A 394 -7.50 -9.93 1.97
N THR A 395 -7.39 -10.66 0.86
CA THR A 395 -6.17 -11.39 0.47
C THR A 395 -5.86 -11.13 -1.01
N SER A 396 -6.21 -12.01 -1.95
CA SER A 396 -5.85 -11.87 -3.37
C SER A 396 -6.43 -10.61 -4.03
N ASN A 397 -7.70 -10.27 -3.79
CA ASN A 397 -8.30 -9.06 -4.34
C ASN A 397 -7.62 -7.81 -3.76
N ALA A 398 -7.30 -7.84 -2.46
CA ALA A 398 -6.57 -6.76 -1.81
C ALA A 398 -5.15 -6.61 -2.38
N ALA A 399 -4.45 -7.73 -2.64
CA ALA A 399 -3.15 -7.72 -3.30
C ALA A 399 -3.22 -7.11 -4.71
N THR A 400 -4.27 -7.43 -5.49
CA THR A 400 -4.54 -6.83 -6.81
C THR A 400 -4.71 -5.32 -6.72
N ALA A 401 -5.45 -4.82 -5.73
CA ALA A 401 -5.62 -3.38 -5.53
C ALA A 401 -4.29 -2.67 -5.22
N LEU A 402 -3.31 -3.39 -4.63
CA LEU A 402 -1.96 -2.88 -4.38
C LEU A 402 -1.00 -3.07 -5.56
N GLY A 403 -1.34 -3.92 -6.55
CA GLY A 403 -0.42 -4.36 -7.61
C GLY A 403 0.69 -5.28 -7.08
N LEU A 404 0.34 -6.14 -6.15
CA LEU A 404 1.23 -7.09 -5.48
C LEU A 404 0.74 -8.54 -5.58
N GLU A 405 -0.22 -8.81 -6.46
CA GLU A 405 -0.84 -10.12 -6.66
C GLU A 405 0.16 -11.22 -7.02
N ASP A 406 1.29 -10.86 -7.66
CA ASP A 406 2.37 -11.80 -7.95
C ASP A 406 3.22 -12.16 -6.73
N LYS A 407 3.12 -11.40 -5.64
CA LYS A 407 3.99 -11.53 -4.46
C LYS A 407 3.28 -12.07 -3.23
N ILE A 408 2.04 -11.64 -2.98
CA ILE A 408 1.26 -11.93 -1.76
C ILE A 408 -0.21 -12.21 -2.06
N GLY A 409 -1.00 -12.48 -1.04
CA GLY A 409 -2.46 -12.61 -1.11
C GLY A 409 -2.97 -14.02 -1.37
N SER A 410 -2.10 -15.01 -1.56
CA SER A 410 -2.50 -16.41 -1.70
C SER A 410 -1.41 -17.39 -1.27
N ILE A 411 -1.83 -18.60 -0.94
CA ILE A 411 -0.91 -19.73 -0.64
C ILE A 411 -0.55 -20.41 -1.96
N GLU A 412 0.46 -19.87 -2.64
CA GLU A 412 0.98 -20.39 -3.92
C GLU A 412 2.49 -20.47 -3.90
N VAL A 413 3.03 -21.50 -4.55
CA VAL A 413 4.48 -21.68 -4.70
C VAL A 413 5.12 -20.44 -5.35
N GLY A 414 6.20 -19.95 -4.75
CA GLY A 414 6.95 -18.79 -5.20
C GLY A 414 6.52 -17.45 -4.58
N LYS A 415 5.33 -17.37 -3.99
CA LYS A 415 4.88 -16.17 -3.26
C LYS A 415 5.58 -16.03 -1.90
N ASN A 416 5.53 -14.85 -1.35
CA ASN A 416 6.03 -14.58 0.00
C ASN A 416 5.25 -15.43 1.01
N ALA A 417 5.96 -15.98 1.98
CA ALA A 417 5.36 -16.75 3.05
C ALA A 417 4.77 -15.81 4.13
N ASP A 418 3.80 -14.99 3.72
CA ASP A 418 2.97 -14.16 4.60
C ASP A 418 1.75 -15.02 4.96
N ILE A 419 1.76 -15.63 6.16
CA ILE A 419 0.87 -16.72 6.55
C ILE A 419 0.34 -16.48 7.97
N VAL A 420 -0.93 -16.80 8.19
CA VAL A 420 -1.55 -16.78 9.52
C VAL A 420 -2.04 -18.19 9.89
N LEU A 421 -1.63 -18.66 11.06
CA LEU A 421 -2.17 -19.84 11.71
C LEU A 421 -3.24 -19.40 12.71
N TRP A 422 -4.45 -19.96 12.57
CA TRP A 422 -5.61 -19.66 13.40
C TRP A 422 -5.93 -20.84 14.30
N ASN A 423 -6.31 -20.58 15.56
CA ASN A 423 -6.69 -21.62 16.52
C ASN A 423 -8.09 -22.21 16.29
N GLY A 424 -8.79 -21.79 15.22
CA GLY A 424 -10.13 -22.25 14.84
C GLY A 424 -10.53 -21.67 13.50
N ASP A 425 -11.81 -21.78 13.13
CA ASP A 425 -12.35 -21.16 11.92
C ASP A 425 -12.06 -19.65 11.92
N PRO A 426 -11.33 -19.10 10.93
CA PRO A 426 -10.94 -17.69 10.91
C PRO A 426 -12.13 -16.72 10.97
N PHE A 427 -13.33 -17.16 10.57
CA PHE A 427 -14.53 -16.31 10.59
C PHE A 427 -15.34 -16.41 11.87
N SER A 428 -14.91 -17.21 12.84
CA SER A 428 -15.50 -17.24 14.18
C SER A 428 -15.01 -16.08 15.04
N ILE A 429 -15.92 -15.47 15.80
CA ILE A 429 -15.58 -14.40 16.76
C ILE A 429 -14.72 -14.90 17.94
N TYR A 430 -14.63 -16.21 18.15
CA TYR A 430 -13.81 -16.82 19.20
C TYR A 430 -12.40 -17.14 18.72
N THR A 431 -12.17 -17.14 17.42
CA THR A 431 -10.88 -17.49 16.83
C THR A 431 -9.90 -16.32 16.90
N LYS A 432 -8.65 -16.67 17.18
CA LYS A 432 -7.51 -15.74 17.19
C LYS A 432 -6.42 -16.27 16.29
N ALA A 433 -5.62 -15.38 15.72
CA ALA A 433 -4.35 -15.77 15.14
C ALA A 433 -3.47 -16.35 16.27
N SER A 434 -2.93 -17.54 16.08
CA SER A 434 -1.97 -18.16 16.98
C SER A 434 -0.55 -17.75 16.62
N LYS A 435 -0.23 -17.75 15.32
CA LYS A 435 1.07 -17.35 14.80
C LYS A 435 0.89 -16.56 13.50
N VAL A 436 1.76 -15.56 13.31
CA VAL A 436 1.81 -14.78 12.07
C VAL A 436 3.24 -14.73 11.57
N TRP A 437 3.42 -15.19 10.33
CA TRP A 437 4.67 -15.12 9.60
C TRP A 437 4.58 -14.07 8.51
N ILE A 438 5.67 -13.33 8.32
CA ILE A 438 5.88 -12.40 7.19
C ILE A 438 7.21 -12.79 6.55
N ASP A 439 7.20 -13.06 5.25
CA ASP A 439 8.34 -13.64 4.53
C ASP A 439 8.96 -14.83 5.29
N GLY A 440 8.12 -15.73 5.82
CA GLY A 440 8.51 -16.92 6.55
C GLY A 440 9.10 -16.69 7.95
N SER A 441 9.32 -15.45 8.35
CA SER A 441 9.79 -15.12 9.71
C SER A 441 8.63 -14.92 10.65
N LEU A 442 8.71 -15.47 11.85
CA LEU A 442 7.67 -15.37 12.87
C LEU A 442 7.74 -14.00 13.55
N PHE A 443 6.65 -13.23 13.48
CA PHE A 443 6.52 -11.90 14.07
C PHE A 443 5.44 -11.81 15.15
N PHE A 444 4.56 -12.80 15.23
CA PHE A 444 3.58 -12.91 16.30
C PHE A 444 3.40 -14.37 16.69
N ASP A 445 3.41 -14.63 17.99
CA ASP A 445 3.08 -15.93 18.60
C ASP A 445 2.31 -15.67 19.89
N ILE A 446 1.06 -16.11 19.94
CA ILE A 446 0.18 -15.88 21.11
C ILE A 446 0.71 -16.54 22.38
N ASP A 447 1.47 -17.65 22.24
CA ASP A 447 2.02 -18.43 23.34
C ASP A 447 3.44 -17.98 23.72
N ASN A 448 4.06 -17.08 22.94
CA ASN A 448 5.40 -16.58 23.21
C ASN A 448 5.45 -15.04 23.09
N PRO A 449 5.19 -14.33 24.20
CA PRO A 449 5.18 -12.87 24.20
C PRO A 449 6.54 -12.24 23.88
N ASP A 450 7.65 -12.98 24.01
CA ASP A 450 8.99 -12.48 23.66
C ASP A 450 9.17 -12.26 22.15
N ILE A 451 8.32 -12.86 21.31
CA ILE A 451 8.31 -12.65 19.85
C ILE A 451 7.43 -11.47 19.47
N THR A 452 6.43 -11.18 20.28
CA THR A 452 5.48 -10.11 19.99
C THR A 452 6.15 -8.75 20.17
N ARG A 453 5.93 -7.86 19.20
CA ARG A 453 6.41 -6.48 19.25
C ARG A 453 5.85 -5.77 20.47
N THR A 454 6.72 -5.11 21.25
CA THR A 454 6.32 -4.18 22.31
C THR A 454 6.46 -2.75 21.77
N ALA A 455 5.37 -1.99 21.79
CA ALA A 455 5.41 -0.59 21.41
C ALA A 455 6.18 0.22 22.47
N ASP A 456 6.96 1.22 22.04
CA ASP A 456 7.70 2.13 22.94
C ASP A 456 6.80 2.76 24.00
N PHE A 457 5.53 2.97 23.66
CA PHE A 457 4.51 3.51 24.55
C PHE A 457 4.27 2.65 25.81
N ASN A 458 4.50 1.35 25.74
CA ASN A 458 4.29 0.41 26.85
C ASN A 458 5.55 0.17 27.70
N LEU A 459 6.72 0.66 27.29
CA LEU A 459 7.99 0.39 27.97
C LEU A 459 8.07 0.87 29.42
N GLY A 460 7.24 1.83 29.81
CA GLY A 460 7.18 2.37 31.18
C GLY A 460 6.17 1.67 32.10
N ILE A 461 5.40 0.70 31.60
CA ILE A 461 4.25 0.09 32.31
C ILE A 461 4.52 -1.40 32.61
N LEU A 462 5.77 -1.77 32.78
CA LEU A 462 6.13 -3.15 33.10
C LEU A 462 5.89 -3.45 34.58
N GLU A 463 5.23 -4.58 34.86
CA GLU A 463 5.08 -5.09 36.21
C GLU A 463 6.43 -5.54 36.79
N PRO A 464 6.59 -5.54 38.12
CA PRO A 464 7.81 -6.04 38.74
C PRO A 464 8.12 -7.48 38.35
N GLY A 465 9.23 -7.71 37.66
CA GLY A 465 9.65 -9.04 37.18
C GLY A 465 9.42 -9.26 35.68
N GLU A 466 8.72 -8.39 34.99
CA GLU A 466 8.62 -8.44 33.53
C GLU A 466 9.93 -8.03 32.86
N ARG A 467 10.28 -8.72 31.78
CA ARG A 467 11.50 -8.38 31.02
C ARG A 467 11.26 -7.13 30.19
N ARG A 468 12.20 -6.20 30.22
CA ARG A 468 12.26 -5.15 29.20
C ARG A 468 12.72 -5.77 27.88
N PRO A 469 12.13 -5.39 26.76
CA PRO A 469 12.55 -5.86 25.45
C PRO A 469 13.99 -5.48 25.12
#